data_c1f92e198b780996bbc1231a0b241e29
#
_entry.id   c1f92e198b780996bbc1231a0b241e29
#
_cell.length_a   1.000
_cell.length_b   1.000
_cell.length_c   1.000
_cell.angle_alpha   90.00
_cell.angle_beta   90.00
_cell.angle_gamma   90.00
#
_symmetry.space_group_name_H-M   'P 1'
#
loop_
_entity.id
_entity.type
_entity.pdbx_description
1 polymer ?
#
loop_
_entity_poly.entity_id
_entity_poly.type
_entity_poly.pdbx_seq_one_letter_code
_entity_poly.pdbx_strand_id
1 'polypeptide(L)'
;MNITSITFNNFRCFGEYHLQFKPTVNLLFGVNGCGKTSILRGLKIAMSSFFSGFSDSNTRFIGISNDDFMSEVHDGVESLERQVIISYDFAEFQNMILSRTGKKNRTAISGIKPLRDYTHSLYHDLSTEDDGSIALPLFAAFSTEDIHSSRKLDRSIFCKYYQPRSFGYYECLQGDGFFDYWMHRLLILQEGQKSLSEIEVVQCAIGAALGDSGCNIIRNVSIRPLQKTVYFHFVDGREIDSRNLSDGYKRLVNIV
;
A
#
# COMPACT_ATOMS: atom_id res chain seq x y z
N MET A 1 13.10 -1.06 -6.36
CA MET A 1 12.75 -2.50 -6.33
C MET A 1 11.44 -2.72 -7.06
N ASN A 2 11.33 -3.76 -7.89
CA ASN A 2 10.11 -4.07 -8.67
C ASN A 2 9.97 -5.59 -8.83
N ILE A 3 8.74 -6.05 -9.08
CA ILE A 3 8.47 -7.44 -9.48
C ILE A 3 8.71 -7.53 -10.99
N THR A 4 9.53 -8.48 -11.42
CA THR A 4 9.84 -8.70 -12.83
C THR A 4 9.03 -9.86 -13.44
N SER A 5 8.68 -10.85 -12.64
CA SER A 5 7.80 -11.93 -13.03
C SER A 5 6.92 -12.41 -11.88
N ILE A 6 5.77 -12.99 -12.19
CA ILE A 6 4.91 -13.66 -11.21
C ILE A 6 4.19 -14.84 -11.87
N THR A 7 4.10 -15.94 -11.15
CA THR A 7 3.35 -17.13 -11.54
C THR A 7 2.38 -17.51 -10.45
N PHE A 8 1.14 -17.72 -10.82
CA PHE A 8 0.06 -18.17 -9.96
C PHE A 8 -0.25 -19.63 -10.22
N ASN A 9 -0.39 -20.45 -9.20
CA ASN A 9 -0.91 -21.80 -9.29
C ASN A 9 -2.08 -21.96 -8.30
N ASN A 10 -3.24 -22.38 -8.80
CA ASN A 10 -4.49 -22.57 -8.08
C ASN A 10 -4.92 -21.31 -7.29
N PHE A 11 -4.67 -20.13 -7.84
CA PHE A 11 -4.93 -18.85 -7.22
C PHE A 11 -6.16 -18.18 -7.82
N ARG A 12 -7.25 -18.08 -7.05
CA ARG A 12 -8.54 -17.49 -7.46
C ARG A 12 -9.07 -18.13 -8.76
N CYS A 13 -9.11 -17.35 -9.86
CA CYS A 13 -9.56 -17.83 -11.17
C CYS A 13 -8.45 -18.48 -12.01
N PHE A 14 -7.23 -18.56 -11.51
CA PHE A 14 -6.08 -19.05 -12.26
C PHE A 14 -5.66 -20.44 -11.78
N GLY A 15 -5.76 -21.46 -12.66
CA GLY A 15 -5.15 -22.77 -12.44
C GLY A 15 -3.63 -22.68 -12.51
N GLU A 16 -3.11 -22.20 -13.65
CA GLU A 16 -1.72 -21.80 -13.83
C GLU A 16 -1.69 -20.55 -14.71
N TYR A 17 -0.98 -19.52 -14.27
CA TYR A 17 -0.88 -18.27 -15.02
C TYR A 17 0.44 -17.57 -14.75
N HIS A 18 1.17 -17.23 -15.81
CA HIS A 18 2.47 -16.57 -15.75
C HIS A 18 2.41 -15.17 -16.36
N LEU A 19 3.04 -14.20 -15.71
CA LEU A 19 3.17 -12.83 -16.16
C LEU A 19 4.61 -12.35 -16.04
N GLN A 20 5.06 -11.60 -17.04
CA GLN A 20 6.29 -10.82 -17.00
C GLN A 20 5.97 -9.34 -17.03
N PHE A 21 6.69 -8.54 -16.25
CA PHE A 21 6.50 -7.11 -16.14
C PHE A 21 7.68 -6.34 -16.72
N LYS A 22 7.38 -5.22 -17.33
CA LYS A 22 8.37 -4.23 -17.73
C LYS A 22 8.72 -3.33 -16.54
N PRO A 23 9.92 -2.73 -16.49
CA PRO A 23 10.35 -1.88 -15.38
C PRO A 23 9.51 -0.60 -15.20
N THR A 24 8.77 -0.19 -16.24
CA THR A 24 7.99 1.04 -16.25
C THR A 24 6.50 0.75 -16.06
N VAL A 25 5.65 1.15 -16.99
CA VAL A 25 4.20 1.01 -16.91
C VAL A 25 3.75 -0.31 -17.52
N ASN A 26 2.88 -1.02 -16.78
CA ASN A 26 2.22 -2.25 -17.24
C ASN A 26 0.71 -2.03 -17.17
N LEU A 27 0.01 -2.23 -18.28
CA LEU A 27 -1.44 -2.06 -18.38
C LEU A 27 -2.13 -3.41 -18.49
N LEU A 28 -3.12 -3.64 -17.62
CA LEU A 28 -3.95 -4.84 -17.63
C LEU A 28 -5.30 -4.54 -18.31
N PHE A 29 -5.50 -5.13 -19.48
CA PHE A 29 -6.74 -5.01 -20.25
C PHE A 29 -7.54 -6.31 -20.21
N GLY A 30 -8.85 -6.18 -20.29
CA GLY A 30 -9.74 -7.33 -20.40
C GLY A 30 -11.16 -7.02 -19.95
N VAL A 31 -12.09 -7.90 -20.29
CA VAL A 31 -13.50 -7.82 -19.87
C VAL A 31 -13.65 -7.98 -18.36
N ASN A 32 -14.79 -7.63 -17.81
CA ASN A 32 -15.07 -7.86 -16.40
C ASN A 32 -15.06 -9.37 -16.10
N GLY A 33 -14.48 -9.74 -14.96
CA GLY A 33 -14.33 -11.14 -14.57
C GLY A 33 -13.10 -11.86 -15.10
N CYS A 34 -12.29 -11.28 -16.01
CA CYS A 34 -11.10 -11.97 -16.56
C CYS A 34 -9.89 -12.06 -15.59
N GLY A 35 -10.05 -11.70 -14.32
CA GLY A 35 -9.01 -11.90 -13.31
C GLY A 35 -8.06 -10.71 -13.06
N LYS A 36 -8.30 -9.51 -13.64
CA LYS A 36 -7.44 -8.33 -13.41
C LYS A 36 -7.25 -8.01 -11.93
N THR A 37 -8.32 -8.02 -11.15
CA THR A 37 -8.29 -7.78 -9.69
C THR A 37 -7.54 -8.91 -8.98
N SER A 38 -7.63 -10.15 -9.46
CA SER A 38 -6.88 -11.29 -8.93
C SER A 38 -5.37 -11.12 -9.15
N ILE A 39 -4.94 -10.63 -10.32
CA ILE A 39 -3.54 -10.30 -10.58
C ILE A 39 -3.05 -9.22 -9.60
N LEU A 40 -3.80 -8.11 -9.43
CA LEU A 40 -3.44 -7.05 -8.50
C LEU A 40 -3.38 -7.55 -7.05
N ARG A 41 -4.28 -8.46 -6.67
CA ARG A 41 -4.25 -9.10 -5.35
C ARG A 41 -3.00 -9.94 -5.16
N GLY A 42 -2.62 -10.75 -6.14
CA GLY A 42 -1.40 -11.54 -6.11
C GLY A 42 -0.14 -10.69 -6.03
N LEU A 43 -0.10 -9.57 -6.77
CA LEU A 43 0.98 -8.59 -6.69
C LEU A 43 1.09 -7.95 -5.31
N LYS A 44 -0.03 -7.57 -4.68
CA LYS A 44 -0.05 -7.06 -3.30
C LYS A 44 0.55 -8.07 -2.31
N ILE A 45 0.19 -9.35 -2.44
CA ILE A 45 0.74 -10.43 -1.60
C ILE A 45 2.26 -10.55 -1.82
N ALA A 46 2.71 -10.61 -3.06
CA ALA A 46 4.12 -10.72 -3.40
C ALA A 46 4.92 -9.49 -2.92
N MET A 47 4.44 -8.27 -3.15
CA MET A 47 5.10 -7.03 -2.67
C MET A 47 5.16 -6.96 -1.15
N SER A 48 4.11 -7.43 -0.45
CA SER A 48 4.09 -7.41 1.01
C SER A 48 5.13 -8.32 1.66
N SER A 49 5.72 -9.25 0.90
CA SER A 49 6.81 -10.09 1.39
C SER A 49 8.05 -9.29 1.81
N PHE A 50 8.22 -8.09 1.24
CA PHE A 50 9.23 -7.13 1.68
C PHE A 50 9.11 -6.78 3.18
N PHE A 51 7.90 -6.73 3.69
CA PHE A 51 7.64 -6.42 5.11
C PHE A 51 7.82 -7.61 6.04
N SER A 52 8.09 -8.80 5.52
CA SER A 52 8.22 -10.01 6.35
C SER A 52 9.43 -10.01 7.28
N GLY A 53 10.44 -9.16 7.04
CA GLY A 53 11.62 -8.98 7.89
C GLY A 53 11.51 -7.82 8.87
N PHE A 54 10.50 -6.95 8.74
CA PHE A 54 10.28 -5.83 9.65
C PHE A 54 9.63 -6.33 10.95
N SER A 55 10.03 -5.76 12.10
CA SER A 55 9.54 -6.19 13.42
C SER A 55 8.58 -5.20 14.05
N ASP A 56 8.26 -4.08 13.37
CA ASP A 56 7.37 -3.08 13.90
C ASP A 56 5.88 -3.38 13.63
N SER A 57 5.00 -2.58 14.22
CA SER A 57 3.56 -2.66 14.00
C SER A 57 3.10 -1.86 12.77
N ASN A 58 4.00 -1.09 12.14
CA ASN A 58 3.66 -0.20 11.03
C ASN A 58 3.61 -0.93 9.70
N THR A 59 4.37 -2.02 9.57
CA THR A 59 4.46 -2.82 8.35
C THR A 59 3.73 -4.14 8.49
N ARG A 60 3.08 -4.59 7.42
CA ARG A 60 2.29 -5.81 7.47
C ARG A 60 2.52 -6.69 6.26
N PHE A 61 2.92 -7.93 6.52
CA PHE A 61 2.87 -8.99 5.52
C PHE A 61 1.42 -9.42 5.26
N ILE A 62 1.04 -9.47 3.99
CA ILE A 62 -0.28 -9.90 3.52
C ILE A 62 -0.18 -11.36 3.10
N GLY A 63 -0.74 -12.27 3.90
CA GLY A 63 -0.76 -13.69 3.56
C GLY A 63 -1.84 -14.04 2.54
N ILE A 64 -1.72 -15.24 1.98
CA ILE A 64 -2.75 -15.87 1.16
C ILE A 64 -3.95 -16.19 2.07
N SER A 65 -5.14 -15.69 1.75
CA SER A 65 -6.39 -15.90 2.49
C SER A 65 -7.19 -17.11 1.95
N ASN A 66 -8.30 -17.44 2.55
CA ASN A 66 -9.20 -18.49 2.04
C ASN A 66 -9.81 -18.07 0.68
N ASP A 67 -10.13 -16.80 0.51
CA ASP A 67 -10.70 -16.25 -0.73
C ASP A 67 -9.71 -16.24 -1.90
N ASP A 68 -8.45 -16.54 -1.64
CA ASP A 68 -7.40 -16.59 -2.65
C ASP A 68 -7.20 -18.01 -3.23
N PHE A 69 -7.93 -19.02 -2.73
CA PHE A 69 -7.94 -20.36 -3.31
C PHE A 69 -8.81 -20.41 -4.56
N MET A 70 -8.40 -21.22 -5.52
CA MET A 70 -9.26 -21.60 -6.63
C MET A 70 -10.36 -22.51 -6.11
N SER A 71 -11.63 -22.11 -6.29
CA SER A 71 -12.76 -22.96 -5.96
C SER A 71 -13.11 -23.85 -7.15
N GLU A 72 -13.17 -25.15 -6.93
CA GLU A 72 -13.72 -26.11 -7.87
C GLU A 72 -14.99 -26.71 -7.26
N VAL A 73 -16.07 -26.68 -8.03
CA VAL A 73 -17.33 -27.30 -7.61
C VAL A 73 -17.46 -28.63 -8.34
N HIS A 74 -17.31 -29.73 -7.63
CA HIS A 74 -17.61 -31.08 -8.11
C HIS A 74 -18.88 -31.58 -7.41
N ASP A 75 -19.89 -31.96 -8.18
CA ASP A 75 -21.17 -32.50 -7.69
C ASP A 75 -21.87 -31.64 -6.60
N GLY A 76 -21.76 -30.32 -6.74
CA GLY A 76 -22.35 -29.37 -5.80
C GLY A 76 -21.57 -29.17 -4.49
N VAL A 77 -20.40 -29.79 -4.36
CA VAL A 77 -19.50 -29.62 -3.22
C VAL A 77 -18.30 -28.77 -3.63
N GLU A 78 -18.10 -27.67 -2.92
CA GLU A 78 -16.92 -26.81 -3.12
C GLU A 78 -15.70 -27.46 -2.43
N SER A 79 -14.64 -27.74 -3.19
CA SER A 79 -13.40 -28.27 -2.65
C SER A 79 -12.29 -27.23 -2.69
N LEU A 80 -11.68 -26.96 -1.54
CA LEU A 80 -10.50 -26.09 -1.35
C LEU A 80 -9.22 -26.92 -1.17
N GLU A 81 -9.11 -28.07 -1.82
CA GLU A 81 -8.08 -29.06 -1.48
C GLU A 81 -6.70 -28.77 -2.04
N ARG A 82 -6.60 -27.86 -3.01
CA ARG A 82 -5.33 -27.61 -3.68
C ARG A 82 -4.49 -26.57 -2.96
N GLN A 83 -3.19 -26.77 -3.02
CA GLN A 83 -2.23 -25.80 -2.57
C GLN A 83 -2.21 -24.60 -3.51
N VAL A 84 -2.32 -23.39 -2.96
CA VAL A 84 -2.05 -22.14 -3.68
C VAL A 84 -0.55 -21.88 -3.64
N ILE A 85 0.04 -21.55 -4.78
CA ILE A 85 1.45 -21.15 -4.89
C ILE A 85 1.52 -19.84 -5.68
N ILE A 86 2.28 -18.89 -5.15
CA ILE A 86 2.66 -17.65 -5.82
C ILE A 86 4.18 -17.64 -5.90
N SER A 87 4.73 -17.81 -7.11
CA SER A 87 6.16 -17.72 -7.38
C SER A 87 6.46 -16.40 -8.09
N TYR A 88 7.53 -15.71 -7.73
CA TYR A 88 7.83 -14.39 -8.28
C TYR A 88 9.31 -14.06 -8.17
N ASP A 89 9.75 -13.15 -9.04
CA ASP A 89 11.06 -12.52 -8.96
C ASP A 89 10.90 -11.07 -8.52
N PHE A 90 11.65 -10.68 -7.50
CA PHE A 90 11.55 -9.37 -6.88
C PHE A 90 12.92 -8.71 -6.78
N ALA A 91 13.17 -7.73 -7.65
CA ALA A 91 14.49 -7.11 -7.81
C ALA A 91 15.60 -8.14 -8.07
N GLU A 92 16.64 -8.21 -7.21
CA GLU A 92 17.70 -9.21 -7.27
C GLU A 92 17.30 -10.60 -6.73
N PHE A 93 16.18 -10.70 -6.03
CA PHE A 93 15.71 -11.95 -5.43
C PHE A 93 14.89 -12.75 -6.43
N GLN A 94 15.45 -13.86 -6.89
CA GLN A 94 14.81 -14.74 -7.86
C GLN A 94 14.17 -15.96 -7.19
N ASN A 95 13.15 -16.52 -7.85
CA ASN A 95 12.47 -17.72 -7.41
C ASN A 95 11.88 -17.65 -5.99
N MET A 96 11.34 -16.48 -5.61
CA MET A 96 10.64 -16.34 -4.34
C MET A 96 9.32 -17.10 -4.40
N ILE A 97 9.00 -17.85 -3.34
CA ILE A 97 7.81 -18.70 -3.30
C ILE A 97 7.02 -18.45 -2.01
N LEU A 98 5.76 -18.11 -2.18
CA LEU A 98 4.75 -18.13 -1.13
C LEU A 98 3.75 -19.24 -1.41
N SER A 99 3.41 -20.03 -0.41
CA SER A 99 2.42 -21.08 -0.59
C SER A 99 1.50 -21.24 0.61
N ARG A 100 0.29 -21.75 0.37
CA ARG A 100 -0.66 -22.13 1.42
C ARG A 100 -1.47 -23.34 1.00
N THR A 101 -1.60 -24.30 1.90
CA THR A 101 -2.53 -25.44 1.74
C THR A 101 -3.80 -25.15 2.52
N GLY A 102 -4.96 -25.63 2.04
CA GLY A 102 -6.26 -25.42 2.70
C GLY A 102 -6.31 -25.88 4.16
N LYS A 103 -5.48 -26.86 4.54
CA LYS A 103 -5.35 -27.38 5.91
C LYS A 103 -4.53 -26.48 6.86
N LYS A 104 -3.77 -25.51 6.33
CA LYS A 104 -2.90 -24.63 7.11
C LYS A 104 -3.50 -23.23 7.17
N ASN A 105 -3.61 -22.68 8.37
CA ASN A 105 -4.14 -21.31 8.57
C ASN A 105 -3.13 -20.20 8.23
N ARG A 106 -1.89 -20.54 7.83
CA ARG A 106 -0.82 -19.57 7.57
C ARG A 106 -0.13 -19.83 6.25
N THR A 107 0.24 -18.75 5.57
CA THR A 107 1.10 -18.78 4.39
C THR A 107 2.50 -19.24 4.79
N ALA A 108 3.06 -20.18 4.04
CA ALA A 108 4.45 -20.60 4.19
C ALA A 108 5.36 -19.54 3.57
N ILE A 109 6.32 -19.06 4.37
CA ILE A 109 7.26 -18.00 4.00
C ILE A 109 8.71 -18.50 3.92
N SER A 110 8.94 -19.80 4.00
CA SER A 110 10.29 -20.39 3.89
C SER A 110 10.95 -20.12 2.54
N GLY A 111 10.15 -20.06 1.47
CA GLY A 111 10.62 -19.78 0.11
C GLY A 111 11.01 -18.31 -0.15
N ILE A 112 10.78 -17.40 0.79
CA ILE A 112 11.20 -15.99 0.70
C ILE A 112 12.29 -15.63 1.72
N LYS A 113 12.99 -16.64 2.26
CA LYS A 113 14.02 -16.41 3.28
C LYS A 113 15.09 -15.40 2.87
N PRO A 114 15.66 -15.42 1.66
CA PRO A 114 16.67 -14.44 1.26
C PRO A 114 16.17 -12.99 1.33
N LEU A 115 14.97 -12.74 0.84
CA LEU A 115 14.34 -11.42 0.90
C LEU A 115 14.07 -11.00 2.35
N ARG A 116 13.58 -11.92 3.17
CA ARG A 116 13.30 -11.66 4.58
C ARG A 116 14.55 -11.33 5.37
N ASP A 117 15.63 -12.06 5.16
CA ASP A 117 16.90 -11.83 5.85
C ASP A 117 17.48 -10.45 5.45
N TYR A 118 17.41 -10.08 4.16
CA TYR A 118 17.78 -8.76 3.68
C TYR A 118 16.95 -7.65 4.34
N THR A 119 15.61 -7.79 4.35
CA THR A 119 14.73 -6.75 4.90
C THR A 119 14.82 -6.67 6.44
N HIS A 120 15.18 -7.76 7.11
CA HIS A 120 15.49 -7.74 8.53
C HIS A 120 16.76 -6.92 8.84
N SER A 121 17.82 -7.11 8.05
CA SER A 121 19.04 -6.30 8.17
C SER A 121 18.74 -4.83 7.88
N LEU A 122 18.02 -4.54 6.80
CA LEU A 122 17.59 -3.19 6.44
C LEU A 122 16.82 -2.51 7.57
N TYR A 123 15.88 -3.23 8.21
CA TYR A 123 15.12 -2.71 9.34
C TYR A 123 16.00 -2.43 10.56
N HIS A 124 16.97 -3.30 10.83
CA HIS A 124 17.94 -3.10 11.91
C HIS A 124 18.75 -1.82 11.68
N ASP A 125 19.28 -1.62 10.46
CA ASP A 125 20.07 -0.45 10.10
C ASP A 125 19.23 0.84 10.20
N LEU A 126 17.98 0.82 9.75
CA LEU A 126 17.02 1.93 9.94
C LEU A 126 16.77 2.28 11.41
N SER A 127 16.88 1.31 12.30
CA SER A 127 16.61 1.50 13.73
C SER A 127 17.82 1.96 14.53
N THR A 128 19.04 1.71 14.01
CA THR A 128 20.30 1.96 14.73
C THR A 128 21.11 3.11 14.16
N GLU A 129 21.12 3.29 12.84
CA GLU A 129 22.05 4.19 12.13
C GLU A 129 21.31 5.09 11.13
N ASP A 130 20.03 5.37 11.34
CA ASP A 130 19.26 6.14 10.37
C ASP A 130 19.64 7.63 10.40
N ASP A 131 20.61 7.98 9.57
CA ASP A 131 21.00 9.37 9.24
C ASP A 131 20.23 9.93 8.02
N GLY A 132 19.24 9.18 7.51
CA GLY A 132 18.49 9.52 6.30
C GLY A 132 19.15 9.07 4.99
N SER A 133 20.33 8.45 5.03
CA SER A 133 21.06 8.00 3.82
C SER A 133 20.47 6.74 3.20
N ILE A 134 19.76 5.91 3.98
CA ILE A 134 19.19 4.66 3.51
C ILE A 134 18.00 4.93 2.59
N ALA A 135 18.12 4.58 1.30
CA ALA A 135 17.03 4.69 0.34
C ALA A 135 16.02 3.55 0.54
N LEU A 136 14.78 3.91 0.82
CA LEU A 136 13.67 2.95 0.95
C LEU A 136 12.85 2.89 -0.35
N PRO A 137 12.47 1.68 -0.83
CA PRO A 137 11.59 1.56 -1.98
C PRO A 137 10.19 2.08 -1.65
N LEU A 138 9.54 2.73 -2.61
CA LEU A 138 8.16 3.17 -2.46
C LEU A 138 7.20 2.06 -2.87
N PHE A 139 6.24 1.76 -2.00
CA PHE A 139 5.13 0.86 -2.27
C PHE A 139 3.81 1.58 -2.05
N ALA A 140 2.91 1.48 -3.02
CA ALA A 140 1.55 1.97 -2.88
C ALA A 140 0.59 1.10 -3.71
N ALA A 141 -0.60 0.86 -3.17
CA ALA A 141 -1.69 0.23 -3.89
C ALA A 141 -2.98 1.00 -3.64
N PHE A 142 -3.69 1.33 -4.70
CA PHE A 142 -4.96 2.05 -4.64
C PHE A 142 -6.09 1.16 -5.14
N SER A 143 -7.20 1.12 -4.41
CA SER A 143 -8.39 0.36 -4.78
C SER A 143 -9.51 1.30 -5.21
N THR A 144 -10.38 0.83 -6.08
CA THR A 144 -11.60 1.54 -6.44
C THR A 144 -12.72 1.34 -5.42
N GLU A 145 -12.60 0.34 -4.55
CA GLU A 145 -13.65 -0.10 -3.61
C GLU A 145 -13.55 0.57 -2.23
N ASP A 146 -12.37 1.10 -1.88
CA ASP A 146 -12.03 1.35 -0.47
C ASP A 146 -12.17 2.81 0.01
N ILE A 147 -12.93 3.69 -0.67
CA ILE A 147 -13.16 5.05 -0.14
C ILE A 147 -14.03 5.03 1.11
N HIS A 148 -14.89 4.05 1.23
CA HIS A 148 -15.84 3.91 2.32
C HIS A 148 -15.47 2.74 3.24
N SER A 149 -14.18 2.40 3.31
CA SER A 149 -13.70 1.35 4.20
C SER A 149 -14.16 1.64 5.63
N SER A 150 -14.97 0.74 6.18
CA SER A 150 -15.42 0.77 7.57
C SER A 150 -14.33 0.33 8.55
N ARG A 151 -13.10 0.10 8.06
CA ARG A 151 -11.99 -0.38 8.86
C ARG A 151 -11.55 0.69 9.86
N LYS A 152 -11.70 0.38 11.13
CA LYS A 152 -11.19 1.24 12.20
C LYS A 152 -9.69 1.01 12.37
N LEU A 153 -8.90 2.04 12.10
CA LEU A 153 -7.49 2.07 12.43
C LEU A 153 -7.27 2.53 13.87
N ASP A 154 -6.14 2.18 14.42
CA ASP A 154 -5.71 2.73 15.70
C ASP A 154 -5.26 4.19 15.51
N ARG A 155 -6.11 5.10 15.95
CA ARG A 155 -5.83 6.55 15.90
C ARG A 155 -4.58 6.94 16.67
N SER A 156 -4.21 6.20 17.70
CA SER A 156 -3.04 6.51 18.53
C SER A 156 -1.74 6.51 17.73
N ILE A 157 -1.66 5.72 16.66
CA ILE A 157 -0.50 5.65 15.78
C ILE A 157 -0.28 7.01 15.10
N PHE A 158 -1.34 7.64 14.60
CA PHE A 158 -1.26 8.93 13.90
C PHE A 158 -1.03 10.13 14.86
N CYS A 159 -1.23 9.93 16.16
CA CYS A 159 -1.04 10.99 17.15
C CYS A 159 0.41 11.13 17.64
N LYS A 160 1.30 10.23 17.30
CA LYS A 160 2.71 10.31 17.70
C LYS A 160 3.42 11.40 16.89
N TYR A 161 4.09 12.34 17.57
CA TYR A 161 4.86 13.40 16.89
C TYR A 161 6.05 12.85 16.10
N TYR A 162 6.74 11.87 16.66
CA TYR A 162 7.87 11.21 16.00
C TYR A 162 7.48 9.82 15.56
N GLN A 163 7.71 9.53 14.31
CA GLN A 163 7.47 8.23 13.70
C GLN A 163 8.77 7.70 13.10
N PRO A 164 9.02 6.38 13.18
CA PRO A 164 10.12 5.78 12.43
C PRO A 164 9.85 5.89 10.92
N ARG A 165 10.89 5.85 10.10
CA ARG A 165 10.74 5.91 8.63
C ARG A 165 9.87 4.80 8.06
N SER A 166 9.84 3.63 8.72
CA SER A 166 8.93 2.52 8.39
C SER A 166 7.45 2.90 8.45
N PHE A 167 7.09 3.98 9.15
CA PHE A 167 5.71 4.48 9.19
C PHE A 167 5.17 4.88 7.81
N GLY A 168 6.03 5.27 6.88
CA GLY A 168 5.65 5.51 5.48
C GLY A 168 5.05 4.27 4.78
N TYR A 169 5.29 3.08 5.32
CA TYR A 169 4.71 1.83 4.83
C TYR A 169 3.38 1.45 5.50
N TYR A 170 2.91 2.25 6.46
CA TYR A 170 1.69 1.94 7.17
C TYR A 170 0.50 1.75 6.22
N GLU A 171 0.02 0.51 6.14
CA GLU A 171 -1.11 0.09 5.28
C GLU A 171 -0.97 0.47 3.78
N CYS A 172 0.23 0.75 3.28
CA CYS A 172 0.49 1.23 1.91
C CYS A 172 -0.03 0.31 0.80
N LEU A 173 -0.20 -1.00 1.09
CA LEU A 173 -0.71 -1.99 0.14
C LEU A 173 -2.20 -2.34 0.36
N GLN A 174 -2.89 -1.70 1.31
CA GLN A 174 -4.28 -2.04 1.61
C GLN A 174 -5.30 -1.30 0.74
N GLY A 175 -4.92 -0.19 0.14
CA GLY A 175 -5.73 0.53 -0.83
C GLY A 175 -6.62 1.65 -0.27
N ASP A 176 -6.77 1.74 1.05
CA ASP A 176 -7.76 2.61 1.72
C ASP A 176 -7.36 4.09 1.72
N GLY A 177 -6.09 4.43 1.51
CA GLY A 177 -5.56 5.79 1.50
C GLY A 177 -5.68 6.57 2.81
N PHE A 178 -6.59 6.21 3.68
CA PHE A 178 -6.80 6.76 5.04
C PHE A 178 -6.82 8.29 5.12
N PHE A 179 -7.46 8.95 4.16
CA PHE A 179 -7.48 10.40 4.01
C PHE A 179 -7.77 11.15 5.33
N ASP A 180 -8.82 10.78 6.06
CA ASP A 180 -9.21 11.47 7.29
C ASP A 180 -8.16 11.32 8.41
N TYR A 181 -7.44 10.18 8.46
CA TYR A 181 -6.37 9.96 9.43
C TYR A 181 -5.15 10.82 9.13
N TRP A 182 -4.78 10.97 7.85
CA TRP A 182 -3.69 11.85 7.43
C TRP A 182 -4.04 13.31 7.68
N MET A 183 -5.27 13.74 7.39
CA MET A 183 -5.71 15.11 7.71
C MET A 183 -5.63 15.39 9.21
N HIS A 184 -6.02 14.41 10.04
CA HIS A 184 -5.91 14.52 11.48
C HIS A 184 -4.45 14.59 11.96
N ARG A 185 -3.56 13.81 11.37
CA ARG A 185 -2.12 13.87 11.66
C ARG A 185 -1.53 15.25 11.37
N LEU A 186 -1.82 15.82 10.21
CA LEU A 186 -1.35 17.17 9.86
C LEU A 186 -1.78 18.22 10.89
N LEU A 187 -3.01 18.11 11.40
CA LEU A 187 -3.49 19.00 12.46
C LEU A 187 -2.69 18.86 13.76
N ILE A 188 -2.45 17.61 14.19
CA ILE A 188 -1.68 17.33 15.42
C ILE A 188 -0.25 17.86 15.31
N LEU A 189 0.41 17.63 14.17
CA LEU A 189 1.77 18.11 13.94
C LEU A 189 1.84 19.64 13.96
N GLN A 190 0.88 20.31 13.35
CA GLN A 190 0.80 21.77 13.32
C GLN A 190 0.50 22.35 14.71
N GLU A 191 -0.43 21.76 15.47
CA GLU A 191 -0.74 22.18 16.85
C GLU A 191 0.47 22.02 17.77
N GLY A 192 1.19 20.90 17.66
CA GLY A 192 2.37 20.62 18.46
C GLY A 192 3.61 21.41 18.04
N GLN A 193 3.59 22.09 16.90
CA GLN A 193 4.75 22.74 16.27
C GLN A 193 5.94 21.79 16.15
N LYS A 194 5.66 20.52 15.81
CA LYS A 194 6.66 19.45 15.68
C LYS A 194 6.58 18.82 14.32
N SER A 195 7.72 18.29 13.84
CA SER A 195 7.83 17.66 12.53
C SER A 195 7.24 18.53 11.39
N LEU A 196 7.48 19.85 11.43
CA LEU A 196 6.98 20.80 10.43
C LEU A 196 7.50 20.44 9.03
N SER A 197 8.68 19.80 8.94
CA SER A 197 9.23 19.27 7.69
C SER A 197 8.32 18.24 7.02
N GLU A 198 7.60 17.41 7.80
CA GLU A 198 6.61 16.45 7.26
C GLU A 198 5.44 17.20 6.59
N ILE A 199 4.97 18.27 7.22
CA ILE A 199 3.92 19.13 6.67
C ILE A 199 4.39 19.79 5.37
N GLU A 200 5.60 20.36 5.37
CA GLU A 200 6.18 21.00 4.19
C GLU A 200 6.33 20.03 3.03
N VAL A 201 6.78 18.79 3.28
CA VAL A 201 6.90 17.75 2.25
C VAL A 201 5.53 17.44 1.64
N VAL A 202 4.49 17.27 2.46
CA VAL A 202 3.13 17.00 1.96
C VAL A 202 2.59 18.19 1.16
N GLN A 203 2.79 19.42 1.64
CA GLN A 203 2.36 20.63 0.93
C GLN A 203 3.09 20.77 -0.41
N CYS A 204 4.41 20.54 -0.43
CA CYS A 204 5.21 20.57 -1.66
C CYS A 204 4.78 19.47 -2.65
N ALA A 205 4.53 18.25 -2.17
CA ALA A 205 4.10 17.14 -3.03
C ALA A 205 2.74 17.44 -3.68
N ILE A 206 1.77 17.92 -2.89
CA ILE A 206 0.44 18.30 -3.41
C ILE A 206 0.58 19.45 -4.41
N GLY A 207 1.35 20.51 -4.08
CA GLY A 207 1.57 21.64 -4.98
C GLY A 207 2.26 21.24 -6.30
N ALA A 208 3.25 20.35 -6.24
CA ALA A 208 3.97 19.87 -7.41
C ALA A 208 3.10 18.98 -8.31
N ALA A 209 2.34 18.05 -7.71
CA ALA A 209 1.54 17.10 -8.49
C ALA A 209 0.19 17.68 -8.95
N LEU A 210 -0.48 18.44 -8.09
CA LEU A 210 -1.85 18.92 -8.34
C LEU A 210 -1.95 20.42 -8.63
N GLY A 211 -0.87 21.19 -8.42
CA GLY A 211 -0.83 22.63 -8.65
C GLY A 211 -0.58 23.02 -10.11
N ASP A 212 -0.17 24.26 -10.30
CA ASP A 212 -0.02 24.91 -11.63
C ASP A 212 0.95 24.18 -12.56
N SER A 213 1.98 23.51 -12.01
CA SER A 213 2.96 22.72 -12.79
C SER A 213 2.55 21.25 -13.01
N GLY A 214 1.51 20.79 -12.33
CA GLY A 214 1.00 19.41 -12.43
C GLY A 214 -0.36 19.33 -13.11
N CYS A 215 -1.35 18.78 -12.40
CA CYS A 215 -2.71 18.61 -12.93
C CYS A 215 -3.53 19.91 -12.98
N ASN A 216 -3.03 21.01 -12.45
CA ASN A 216 -3.71 22.32 -12.40
C ASN A 216 -5.09 22.28 -11.72
N ILE A 217 -5.17 21.64 -10.56
CA ILE A 217 -6.42 21.45 -9.80
C ILE A 217 -6.33 22.08 -8.41
N ILE A 218 -5.36 21.66 -7.58
CA ILE A 218 -5.17 22.12 -6.21
C ILE A 218 -3.81 22.80 -6.12
N ARG A 219 -3.81 24.09 -5.84
CA ARG A 219 -2.59 24.90 -5.80
C ARG A 219 -1.77 24.65 -4.54
N ASN A 220 -2.41 24.63 -3.39
CA ASN A 220 -1.76 24.35 -2.11
C ASN A 220 -2.76 23.88 -1.05
N VAL A 221 -2.22 23.57 0.13
CA VAL A 221 -2.98 23.13 1.29
C VAL A 221 -2.59 24.00 2.49
N SER A 222 -3.58 24.47 3.27
CA SER A 222 -3.38 25.18 4.52
C SER A 222 -3.99 24.44 5.69
N ILE A 223 -3.23 24.34 6.77
CA ILE A 223 -3.65 23.67 7.99
C ILE A 223 -4.10 24.74 8.99
N ARG A 224 -5.35 24.64 9.47
CA ARG A 224 -5.95 25.63 10.40
C ARG A 224 -6.34 24.95 11.72
N PRO A 225 -5.41 24.87 12.69
CA PRO A 225 -5.64 24.18 13.96
C PRO A 225 -6.84 24.75 14.74
N LEU A 226 -7.01 26.06 14.76
CA LEU A 226 -8.14 26.71 15.45
C LEU A 226 -9.51 26.27 14.91
N GLN A 227 -9.59 25.96 13.63
CA GLN A 227 -10.81 25.47 12.97
C GLN A 227 -10.87 23.93 12.93
N LYS A 228 -9.81 23.27 13.42
CA LYS A 228 -9.64 21.80 13.44
C LYS A 228 -9.84 21.18 12.06
N THR A 229 -9.30 21.80 11.03
CA THR A 229 -9.45 21.31 9.65
C THR A 229 -8.31 21.74 8.76
N VAL A 230 -8.24 21.06 7.61
CA VAL A 230 -7.29 21.32 6.52
C VAL A 230 -8.09 21.88 5.34
N TYR A 231 -7.61 22.95 4.74
CA TYR A 231 -8.22 23.58 3.58
C TYR A 231 -7.38 23.35 2.33
N PHE A 232 -8.06 23.01 1.25
CA PHE A 232 -7.49 22.84 -0.09
C PHE A 232 -7.82 24.09 -0.91
N HIS A 233 -6.78 24.76 -1.42
CA HIS A 233 -6.90 25.94 -2.26
C HIS A 233 -6.83 25.51 -3.72
N PHE A 234 -7.93 25.65 -4.44
CA PHE A 234 -8.04 25.28 -5.84
C PHE A 234 -7.49 26.38 -6.74
N VAL A 235 -7.05 26.01 -7.94
CA VAL A 235 -6.53 26.94 -8.94
C VAL A 235 -7.59 27.95 -9.38
N ASP A 236 -8.87 27.56 -9.39
CA ASP A 236 -10.01 28.41 -9.72
C ASP A 236 -10.40 29.41 -8.61
N GLY A 237 -9.65 29.47 -7.52
CA GLY A 237 -9.88 30.36 -6.39
C GLY A 237 -10.81 29.84 -5.32
N ARG A 238 -11.39 28.64 -5.48
CA ARG A 238 -12.19 28.02 -4.41
C ARG A 238 -11.29 27.55 -3.26
N GLU A 239 -11.82 27.61 -2.07
CA GLU A 239 -11.23 27.07 -0.86
C GLU A 239 -12.22 26.06 -0.25
N ILE A 240 -11.81 24.78 -0.14
CA ILE A 240 -12.67 23.71 0.32
C ILE A 240 -12.06 23.02 1.52
N ASP A 241 -12.86 22.89 2.57
CA ASP A 241 -12.54 22.12 3.78
C ASP A 241 -12.39 20.62 3.45
N SER A 242 -11.41 19.95 4.03
CA SER A 242 -11.12 18.53 3.84
C SER A 242 -12.34 17.64 4.07
N ARG A 243 -13.23 18.01 4.99
CA ARG A 243 -14.47 17.27 5.27
C ARG A 243 -15.49 17.34 4.15
N ASN A 244 -15.47 18.43 3.38
CA ASN A 244 -16.38 18.71 2.27
C ASN A 244 -15.78 18.38 0.89
N LEU A 245 -14.55 17.84 0.88
CA LEU A 245 -13.90 17.43 -0.35
C LEU A 245 -14.64 16.24 -0.95
N SER A 246 -14.92 16.27 -2.27
CA SER A 246 -15.55 15.13 -2.95
C SER A 246 -14.62 13.91 -2.94
N ASP A 247 -15.22 12.71 -3.03
CA ASP A 247 -14.46 11.45 -3.02
C ASP A 247 -13.40 11.38 -4.14
N GLY A 248 -13.70 11.96 -5.31
CA GLY A 248 -12.74 12.06 -6.41
C GLY A 248 -11.49 12.85 -6.02
N TYR A 249 -11.65 13.99 -5.37
CA TYR A 249 -10.52 14.79 -4.89
C TYR A 249 -9.80 14.15 -3.72
N LYS A 250 -10.51 13.50 -2.78
CA LYS A 250 -9.89 12.73 -1.69
C LYS A 250 -9.00 11.64 -2.24
N ARG A 251 -9.45 10.90 -3.28
CA ARG A 251 -8.64 9.89 -3.97
C ARG A 251 -7.40 10.50 -4.61
N LEU A 252 -7.58 11.61 -5.31
CA LEU A 252 -6.48 12.29 -5.99
C LEU A 252 -5.39 12.72 -5.00
N VAL A 253 -5.78 13.29 -3.86
CA VAL A 253 -4.86 13.68 -2.78
C VAL A 253 -4.19 12.47 -2.14
N ASN A 254 -4.90 11.34 -1.99
CA ASN A 254 -4.32 10.11 -1.45
C ASN A 254 -3.28 9.44 -2.36
N ILE A 255 -3.29 9.74 -3.67
CA ILE A 255 -2.30 9.21 -4.61
C ILE A 255 -0.98 10.00 -4.54
N VAL A 256 -1.05 11.26 -4.15
CA VAL A 256 0.10 12.16 -3.99
C VAL A 256 0.78 11.98 -2.65
#